data_c55870d46ffa57bebe7ed8387d734721
#
_entry.id   c55870d46ffa57bebe7ed8387d734721
#
_cell.length_a   1.000
_cell.length_b   1.000
_cell.length_c   1.000
_cell.angle_alpha   90.00
_cell.angle_beta   90.00
_cell.angle_gamma   90.00
#
_symmetry.space_group_name_H-M   'P 1'
#
loop_
_entity.id
_entity.type
_entity.pdbx_description
1 polymer ?
#
loop_
_entity_poly.entity_id
_entity_poly.type
_entity_poly.pdbx_seq_one_letter_code
_entity_poly.pdbx_strand_id
1 'polypeptide(L)'
;MSKSFGKIKEYSFPHSYSELPNGNIISTFQTKGGINTVGGIVEFSPEGKYLRSSDAEVDETIFMRPYGIVLVPKLNKIITTNYDMHETGNGYHIQIWDMTSLELLQTLKLPSTKDLIIDQNPFEGRLLADGETVMFQTFSCG
;
A
#
# COMPACT_ATOMS: atom_id res chain seq x y z
N MET A 1 9.25 -15.59 23.15
CA MET A 1 9.67 -15.13 21.80
C MET A 1 8.85 -15.65 20.62
N SER A 2 7.82 -16.49 20.76
CA SER A 2 7.24 -17.19 19.60
C SER A 2 5.87 -16.70 19.11
N LYS A 3 5.17 -15.82 19.83
CA LYS A 3 3.80 -15.42 19.47
C LYS A 3 3.66 -14.28 18.45
N SER A 4 4.68 -13.43 18.27
CA SER A 4 4.60 -12.33 17.32
C SER A 4 5.00 -12.72 15.90
N PHE A 5 5.88 -13.70 15.73
CA PHE A 5 6.28 -14.20 14.41
C PHE A 5 5.19 -14.98 13.66
N GLY A 6 4.17 -15.50 14.35
CA GLY A 6 3.10 -16.28 13.72
C GLY A 6 2.23 -15.47 12.76
N LYS A 7 1.89 -14.23 13.10
CA LYS A 7 1.03 -13.37 12.28
C LYS A 7 1.79 -12.71 11.11
N ILE A 8 3.08 -12.41 11.28
CA ILE A 8 3.93 -11.91 10.19
C ILE A 8 4.08 -12.95 9.08
N LYS A 9 4.03 -14.24 9.39
CA LYS A 9 4.14 -15.32 8.40
C LYS A 9 3.01 -15.33 7.36
N GLU A 10 1.89 -14.67 7.63
CA GLU A 10 0.80 -14.54 6.67
C GLU A 10 1.11 -13.49 5.59
N TYR A 11 1.93 -12.49 5.89
CA TYR A 11 2.30 -11.43 4.96
C TYR A 11 3.65 -11.72 4.32
N SER A 12 3.74 -11.52 3.00
CA SER A 12 4.95 -11.75 2.22
C SER A 12 5.20 -10.60 1.25
N PHE A 13 6.45 -10.49 0.83
CA PHE A 13 6.90 -9.48 -0.11
C PHE A 13 6.66 -8.05 0.40
N PRO A 14 7.31 -7.64 1.51
CA PRO A 14 7.31 -6.25 1.96
C PRO A 14 7.99 -5.39 0.90
N HIS A 15 7.48 -4.16 0.71
CA HIS A 15 8.07 -3.26 -0.28
C HIS A 15 8.47 -1.91 0.31
N SER A 16 7.51 -1.13 0.78
CA SER A 16 7.75 0.22 1.27
C SER A 16 7.48 0.35 2.76
N TYR A 17 8.24 1.23 3.39
CA TYR A 17 8.15 1.52 4.83
C TYR A 17 8.03 3.02 5.04
N SER A 18 7.31 3.43 6.08
CA SER A 18 7.22 4.81 6.53
C SER A 18 7.06 4.86 8.04
N GLU A 19 7.60 5.88 8.68
CA GLU A 19 7.42 6.13 10.10
C GLU A 19 6.12 6.91 10.32
N LEU A 20 5.24 6.37 11.17
CA LEU A 20 4.02 7.02 11.61
C LEU A 20 4.31 8.14 12.62
N PRO A 21 3.41 9.14 12.78
CA PRO A 21 3.59 10.22 13.76
C PRO A 21 3.79 9.76 15.22
N ASN A 22 3.36 8.55 15.55
CA ASN A 22 3.55 7.93 16.87
C ASN A 22 4.88 7.19 17.02
N GLY A 23 5.76 7.22 16.00
CA GLY A 23 7.05 6.54 15.98
C GLY A 23 6.99 5.06 15.56
N ASN A 24 5.81 4.50 15.32
CA ASN A 24 5.68 3.15 14.78
C ASN A 24 6.02 3.13 13.28
N ILE A 25 6.30 1.95 12.76
CA ILE A 25 6.62 1.72 11.35
C ILE A 25 5.40 1.11 10.66
N ILE A 26 4.95 1.69 9.55
CA ILE A 26 3.97 1.10 8.66
C ILE A 26 4.65 0.59 7.40
N SER A 27 4.25 -0.59 6.93
CA SER A 27 4.83 -1.22 5.74
C SER A 27 3.74 -1.77 4.82
N THR A 28 4.01 -1.72 3.52
CA THR A 28 3.21 -2.41 2.50
C THR A 28 3.68 -3.84 2.32
N PHE A 29 2.73 -4.76 2.12
CA PHE A 29 2.97 -6.15 1.78
C PHE A 29 2.15 -6.54 0.57
N GLN A 30 2.77 -7.22 -0.38
CA GLN A 30 2.11 -7.57 -1.64
C GLN A 30 1.12 -8.72 -1.51
N THR A 31 1.33 -9.62 -0.55
CA THR A 31 0.46 -10.78 -0.37
C THR A 31 0.18 -11.09 1.10
N LYS A 32 -0.95 -11.74 1.35
CA LYS A 32 -1.31 -12.31 2.66
C LYS A 32 -1.73 -13.76 2.46
N GLY A 33 -0.93 -14.72 2.92
CA GLY A 33 -1.24 -16.16 2.87
C GLY A 33 -0.80 -16.89 1.62
N GLY A 34 -0.35 -16.23 0.56
CA GLY A 34 0.19 -16.85 -0.65
C GLY A 34 0.31 -15.91 -1.84
N ILE A 35 0.97 -16.35 -2.89
CA ILE A 35 1.27 -15.52 -4.06
C ILE A 35 0.03 -15.02 -4.82
N ASN A 36 -1.08 -15.73 -4.72
CA ASN A 36 -2.34 -15.39 -5.40
C ASN A 36 -3.35 -14.67 -4.50
N THR A 37 -2.91 -14.18 -3.33
CA THR A 37 -3.78 -13.47 -2.40
C THR A 37 -3.52 -11.98 -2.46
N VAL A 38 -4.51 -11.21 -2.01
CA VAL A 38 -4.36 -9.75 -1.85
C VAL A 38 -3.35 -9.43 -0.75
N GLY A 39 -2.70 -8.29 -0.88
CA GLY A 39 -1.79 -7.75 0.12
C GLY A 39 -2.49 -6.86 1.15
N GLY A 40 -1.71 -6.07 1.85
CA GLY A 40 -2.20 -5.13 2.86
C GLY A 40 -1.10 -4.27 3.44
N ILE A 41 -1.43 -3.57 4.51
CA ILE A 41 -0.49 -2.76 5.29
C ILE A 41 -0.36 -3.33 6.70
N VAL A 42 0.84 -3.26 7.24
CA VAL A 42 1.19 -3.83 8.56
C VAL A 42 1.93 -2.80 9.38
N GLU A 43 1.52 -2.62 10.63
CA GLU A 43 2.17 -1.74 11.60
C GLU A 43 3.07 -2.53 12.55
N PHE A 44 4.26 -2.01 12.76
CA PHE A 44 5.27 -2.53 13.66
C PHE A 44 5.67 -1.48 14.69
N SER A 45 6.13 -1.93 15.86
CA SER A 45 6.83 -1.03 16.79
C SER A 45 8.20 -0.60 16.23
N PRO A 46 8.85 0.43 16.79
CA PRO A 46 10.20 0.83 16.40
C PRO A 46 11.23 -0.30 16.49
N GLU A 47 10.99 -1.29 17.38
CA GLU A 47 11.85 -2.47 17.54
C GLU A 47 11.51 -3.60 16.55
N GLY A 48 10.61 -3.35 15.58
CA GLY A 48 10.20 -4.32 14.57
C GLY A 48 9.21 -5.37 15.06
N LYS A 49 8.53 -5.17 16.20
CA LYS A 49 7.50 -6.08 16.69
C LYS A 49 6.18 -5.82 15.94
N TYR A 50 5.56 -6.88 15.42
CA TYR A 50 4.21 -6.80 14.85
C TYR A 50 3.21 -6.25 15.86
N LEU A 51 2.43 -5.27 15.48
CA LEU A 51 1.34 -4.69 16.27
C LEU A 51 -0.03 -5.05 15.71
N ARG A 52 -0.27 -4.71 14.45
CA ARG A 52 -1.54 -4.95 13.77
C ARG A 52 -1.39 -4.88 12.25
N SER A 53 -2.42 -5.25 11.53
CA SER A 53 -2.49 -5.16 10.08
C SER A 53 -3.88 -4.74 9.62
N SER A 54 -3.98 -4.28 8.38
CA SER A 54 -5.27 -4.09 7.72
C SER A 54 -5.95 -5.45 7.50
N ASP A 55 -7.25 -5.51 7.76
CA ASP A 55 -8.10 -6.67 7.45
C ASP A 55 -9.08 -6.30 6.31
N ALA A 56 -8.57 -5.59 5.30
CA ALA A 56 -9.41 -5.10 4.20
C ALA A 56 -10.02 -6.27 3.43
N GLU A 57 -11.34 -6.34 3.38
CA GLU A 57 -12.06 -7.08 2.38
C GLU A 57 -11.98 -6.28 1.08
N VAL A 58 -11.47 -6.89 0.03
CA VAL A 58 -11.32 -6.27 -1.28
C VAL A 58 -12.23 -6.97 -2.25
N ASP A 59 -12.87 -6.19 -3.12
CA ASP A 59 -13.58 -6.73 -4.28
C ASP A 59 -12.64 -7.66 -5.06
N GLU A 60 -13.06 -8.90 -5.28
CA GLU A 60 -12.28 -9.94 -5.98
C GLU A 60 -11.82 -9.50 -7.38
N THR A 61 -12.50 -8.50 -7.96
CA THR A 61 -12.11 -7.90 -9.24
C THR A 61 -10.92 -6.95 -9.14
N ILE A 62 -10.54 -6.55 -7.93
CA ILE A 62 -9.44 -5.64 -7.66
C ILE A 62 -8.29 -6.42 -7.04
N PHE A 63 -7.30 -6.72 -7.85
CA PHE A 63 -6.09 -7.37 -7.37
C PHE A 63 -5.22 -6.37 -6.61
N MET A 64 -5.32 -6.37 -5.27
CA MET A 64 -4.63 -5.42 -4.42
C MET A 64 -3.21 -5.90 -4.05
N ARG A 65 -2.21 -5.19 -4.56
CA ARG A 65 -0.78 -5.40 -4.31
C ARG A 65 -0.13 -4.09 -3.83
N PRO A 66 -0.32 -3.68 -2.57
CA PRO A 66 0.26 -2.45 -2.06
C PRO A 66 1.77 -2.42 -2.26
N TYR A 67 2.25 -1.35 -2.91
CA TYR A 67 3.63 -1.17 -3.32
C TYR A 67 4.27 0.04 -2.64
N GLY A 68 4.08 1.25 -3.16
CA GLY A 68 4.51 2.49 -2.52
C GLY A 68 3.59 2.92 -1.39
N ILE A 69 4.11 3.71 -0.45
CA ILE A 69 3.35 4.25 0.68
C ILE A 69 3.64 5.73 0.89
N VAL A 70 2.60 6.52 1.09
CA VAL A 70 2.69 7.94 1.44
C VAL A 70 1.79 8.21 2.64
N LEU A 71 2.35 8.83 3.66
CA LEU A 71 1.56 9.30 4.80
C LEU A 71 1.09 10.73 4.55
N VAL A 72 -0.16 11.00 4.89
CA VAL A 72 -0.79 12.32 4.87
C VAL A 72 -1.35 12.62 6.28
N PRO A 73 -0.47 12.93 7.26
CA PRO A 73 -0.84 13.04 8.67
C PRO A 73 -1.91 14.08 8.92
N LYS A 74 -1.87 15.21 8.21
CA LYS A 74 -2.85 16.30 8.32
C LYS A 74 -4.29 15.85 8.06
N LEU A 75 -4.46 14.84 7.19
CA LEU A 75 -5.77 14.27 6.85
C LEU A 75 -6.03 12.92 7.52
N ASN A 76 -5.13 12.43 8.37
CA ASN A 76 -5.17 11.09 8.97
C ASN A 76 -5.30 9.98 7.91
N LYS A 77 -4.55 10.09 6.81
CA LYS A 77 -4.61 9.14 5.69
C LYS A 77 -3.25 8.50 5.41
N ILE A 78 -3.33 7.25 4.97
CA ILE A 78 -2.25 6.55 4.29
C ILE A 78 -2.70 6.34 2.85
N ILE A 79 -1.81 6.56 1.90
CA ILE A 79 -2.06 6.28 0.49
C ILE A 79 -1.05 5.24 0.03
N THR A 80 -1.55 4.17 -0.61
CA THR A 80 -0.69 3.16 -1.21
C THR A 80 -0.92 3.11 -2.71
N THR A 81 0.16 2.94 -3.45
CA THR A 81 0.11 2.57 -4.85
C THR A 81 -0.03 1.06 -4.98
N ASN A 82 -0.40 0.60 -6.16
CA ASN A 82 -0.62 -0.80 -6.44
C ASN A 82 0.26 -1.24 -7.61
N TYR A 83 1.10 -2.25 -7.40
CA TYR A 83 1.94 -2.81 -8.45
C TYR A 83 2.25 -4.27 -8.16
N ASP A 84 1.99 -5.16 -9.10
CA ASP A 84 2.31 -6.57 -8.97
C ASP A 84 3.75 -6.85 -9.45
N MET A 85 4.62 -7.23 -8.53
CA MET A 85 6.01 -7.59 -8.85
C MET A 85 6.17 -9.01 -9.42
N HIS A 86 5.12 -9.84 -9.38
CA HIS A 86 5.20 -11.25 -9.74
C HIS A 86 4.64 -11.58 -11.11
N GLU A 87 3.70 -10.76 -11.58
CA GLU A 87 3.07 -10.91 -12.87
C GLU A 87 3.07 -9.58 -13.62
N THR A 88 2.60 -9.56 -14.83
CA THR A 88 2.61 -8.41 -15.71
C THR A 88 1.72 -7.27 -15.19
N GLY A 89 2.19 -6.60 -14.18
CA GLY A 89 1.94 -5.24 -13.81
C GLY A 89 0.56 -4.64 -13.96
N ASN A 90 -0.49 -5.23 -13.39
CA ASN A 90 -1.84 -4.66 -13.44
C ASN A 90 -2.17 -3.83 -12.20
N GLY A 91 -1.38 -2.79 -11.94
CA GLY A 91 -1.56 -1.94 -10.77
C GLY A 91 -2.20 -0.58 -11.05
N TYR A 92 -3.38 -0.55 -11.68
CA TYR A 92 -4.06 0.72 -12.01
C TYR A 92 -4.79 1.41 -10.85
N HIS A 93 -4.53 1.00 -9.62
CA HIS A 93 -5.28 1.46 -8.47
C HIS A 93 -4.40 2.12 -7.43
N ILE A 94 -4.99 3.07 -6.71
CA ILE A 94 -4.46 3.68 -5.50
C ILE A 94 -5.44 3.40 -4.39
N GLN A 95 -4.96 2.97 -3.22
CA GLN A 95 -5.78 2.78 -2.04
C GLN A 95 -5.58 3.92 -1.06
N ILE A 96 -6.68 4.35 -0.42
CA ILE A 96 -6.71 5.33 0.66
C ILE A 96 -7.18 4.62 1.92
N TRP A 97 -6.36 4.70 2.97
CA TRP A 97 -6.59 4.06 4.25
C TRP A 97 -6.74 5.11 5.35
N ASP A 98 -7.49 4.79 6.38
CA ASP A 98 -7.44 5.54 7.62
C ASP A 98 -6.15 5.20 8.39
N MET A 99 -5.38 6.21 8.79
CA MET A 99 -4.08 6.00 9.44
C MET A 99 -4.24 5.45 10.86
N THR A 100 -5.34 5.81 11.53
CA THR A 100 -5.59 5.39 12.92
C THR A 100 -6.12 3.97 13.00
N SER A 101 -7.08 3.58 12.14
CA SER A 101 -7.73 2.26 12.17
C SER A 101 -7.09 1.24 11.24
N LEU A 102 -6.35 1.67 10.23
CA LEU A 102 -5.87 0.89 9.08
C LEU A 102 -7.01 0.35 8.19
N GLU A 103 -8.20 0.93 8.31
CA GLU A 103 -9.34 0.59 7.47
C GLU A 103 -9.14 1.10 6.04
N LEU A 104 -9.46 0.27 5.04
CA LEU A 104 -9.49 0.67 3.64
C LEU A 104 -10.73 1.55 3.40
N LEU A 105 -10.51 2.83 3.11
CA LEU A 105 -11.60 3.79 2.90
C LEU A 105 -12.03 3.87 1.45
N GLN A 106 -11.07 3.77 0.52
CA GLN A 106 -11.35 3.95 -0.90
C GLN A 106 -10.28 3.28 -1.76
N THR A 107 -10.71 2.72 -2.89
CA THR A 107 -9.86 2.32 -4.00
C THR A 107 -10.19 3.19 -5.20
N LEU A 108 -9.18 3.90 -5.71
CA LEU A 108 -9.26 4.76 -6.89
C LEU A 108 -8.62 4.05 -8.06
N LYS A 109 -9.36 3.91 -9.15
CA LYS A 109 -8.81 3.45 -10.42
C LYS A 109 -8.23 4.66 -11.17
N LEU A 110 -6.98 4.55 -11.60
CA LEU A 110 -6.37 5.57 -12.45
C LEU A 110 -7.04 5.58 -13.84
N PRO A 111 -7.17 6.76 -14.46
CA PRO A 111 -7.73 6.83 -15.81
C PRO A 111 -6.83 6.07 -16.79
N SER A 112 -7.43 5.16 -17.55
CA SER A 112 -6.74 4.54 -18.68
C SER A 112 -6.80 5.51 -19.87
N THR A 113 -5.65 5.92 -20.38
CA THR A 113 -5.60 6.63 -21.65
C THR A 113 -5.72 5.61 -22.78
N LYS A 114 -6.82 5.62 -23.50
CA LYS A 114 -7.10 4.67 -24.61
C LYS A 114 -6.07 4.72 -25.74
N ASP A 115 -5.28 5.77 -25.79
CA ASP A 115 -4.33 6.04 -26.88
C ASP A 115 -2.87 5.73 -26.53
N LEU A 116 -2.58 5.40 -25.28
CA LEU A 116 -1.26 4.96 -24.86
C LEU A 116 -1.31 3.47 -24.56
N ILE A 117 -0.59 2.68 -25.34
CA ILE A 117 -0.35 1.25 -25.15
C ILE A 117 0.45 0.97 -23.85
N ILE A 118 0.51 1.92 -22.96
CA ILE A 118 1.40 1.92 -21.82
C ILE A 118 0.56 1.93 -20.54
N ASP A 119 0.70 0.88 -19.77
CA ASP A 119 0.06 0.71 -18.48
C ASP A 119 0.53 1.79 -17.48
N GLN A 120 -0.40 2.60 -16.99
CA GLN A 120 -0.12 3.60 -15.97
C GLN A 120 -0.02 2.94 -14.59
N ASN A 121 1.10 2.29 -14.32
CA ASN A 121 1.33 1.71 -13.00
C ASN A 121 1.82 2.82 -12.05
N PRO A 122 1.03 3.23 -11.05
CA PRO A 122 1.48 4.16 -10.04
C PRO A 122 2.58 3.49 -9.20
N PHE A 123 3.72 4.16 -9.07
CA PHE A 123 4.90 3.59 -8.47
C PHE A 123 5.17 4.20 -7.09
N GLU A 124 5.93 5.26 -7.06
CA GLU A 124 6.27 5.98 -5.85
C GLU A 124 5.49 7.28 -5.74
N GLY A 125 5.15 7.66 -4.53
CA GLY A 125 4.46 8.92 -4.24
C GLY A 125 5.26 9.83 -3.33
N ARG A 126 4.95 11.11 -3.37
CA ARG A 126 5.52 12.12 -2.46
C ARG A 126 4.42 13.07 -1.99
N LEU A 127 4.38 13.30 -0.69
CA LEU A 127 3.57 14.37 -0.10
C LEU A 127 4.25 15.71 -0.40
N LEU A 128 3.47 16.66 -0.93
CA LEU A 128 3.96 18.00 -1.19
C LEU A 128 3.97 18.87 0.09
N ALA A 129 4.60 20.03 0.01
CA ALA A 129 4.81 20.92 1.14
C ALA A 129 3.52 21.48 1.77
N ASP A 130 2.39 21.44 1.06
CA ASP A 130 1.09 21.83 1.60
C ASP A 130 0.55 20.81 2.63
N GLY A 131 1.12 19.61 2.68
CA GLY A 131 0.73 18.53 3.59
C GLY A 131 -0.57 17.83 3.21
N GLU A 132 -1.11 18.04 2.03
CA GLU A 132 -2.38 17.49 1.56
C GLU A 132 -2.32 16.93 0.14
N THR A 133 -1.49 17.52 -0.72
CA THR A 133 -1.33 17.07 -2.11
C THR A 133 -0.29 15.96 -2.20
N VAL A 134 -0.67 14.87 -2.84
CA VAL A 134 0.24 13.75 -3.12
C VAL A 134 0.46 13.65 -4.62
N MET A 135 1.72 13.61 -5.03
CA MET A 135 2.13 13.42 -6.41
C MET A 135 2.69 12.01 -6.58
N PHE A 136 2.24 11.31 -7.62
CA PHE A 136 2.72 9.98 -7.98
C PHE A 136 3.43 10.03 -9.33
N GLN A 137 4.51 9.29 -9.43
CA GLN A 137 5.08 8.93 -10.72
C GLN A 137 4.47 7.62 -11.21
N THR A 138 4.32 7.47 -12.52
CA THR A 138 3.92 6.23 -13.16
C THR A 138 5.12 5.64 -13.89
N PHE A 139 5.25 4.30 -13.88
CA PHE A 139 6.43 3.63 -14.40
C PHE A 139 6.63 3.80 -15.92
N SER A 140 5.53 4.01 -16.64
CA SER A 140 5.54 3.99 -18.11
C SER A 140 5.20 5.32 -18.78
N CYS A 141 4.95 6.38 -18.03
CA CYS A 141 4.63 7.72 -18.52
C CYS A 141 5.54 8.78 -17.88
N GLY A 142 6.84 8.50 -17.86
CA GLY A 142 7.83 9.44 -17.38
C GLY A 142 7.94 10.67 -18.24
#